data_dffd1bf989e020a4f0772f3780984ed9
#
_entry.id   dffd1bf989e020a4f0772f3780984ed9
#
_cell.length_a   1.000
_cell.length_b   1.000
_cell.length_c   1.000
_cell.angle_alpha   90.00
_cell.angle_beta   90.00
_cell.angle_gamma   90.00
#
_symmetry.space_group_name_H-M   'P 1'
#
loop_
_entity.id
_entity.type
_entity.pdbx_description
1 polymer ?
#
loop_
_entity_poly.entity_id
_entity_poly.type
_entity_poly.pdbx_seq_one_letter_code
_entity_poly.pdbx_strand_id
1 'polypeptide(L)'
;MSSTPETSILAEGATLAWRFVQLHPWWTALTVLLTQLFFTRYRGGLRQIPGPFVASFSNLWKLRAVWNRNMHRENVRVHEDYGPIVRIGPNHVSVADAQSMRAIYGVQNSAFYPLAEAIYRGRFLPTLFTTESNEYHMRLKRGAVKAFSMDTVVGLEPYVDKCIAVLISRLREVTQNGKKPVSPVTWLQYFAFDVLGEINFSKDLGFLEKGVDVDNIIAAIGGILTYVSLIGQIPLAHKFLLGNPLLPKLFPAIEKTNQVLQFSLAQIEERQKNPVERKDILNQLLDTHRTDPNTLTLDEIIAITTTNV
;
A
#
# COMPACT_ATOMS: atom_id res chain seq x y z
N MET A 1 19.40 -58.49 -8.41
CA MET A 1 18.74 -57.32 -9.05
C MET A 1 19.85 -56.49 -9.69
N SER A 2 20.01 -56.63 -10.99
CA SER A 2 21.04 -55.91 -11.76
C SER A 2 20.54 -54.51 -12.04
N SER A 3 21.23 -53.48 -11.52
CA SER A 3 21.00 -52.09 -11.88
C SER A 3 21.20 -51.92 -13.38
N THR A 4 20.21 -51.37 -14.10
CA THR A 4 20.31 -51.11 -15.52
C THR A 4 21.43 -50.06 -15.78
N PRO A 5 22.20 -50.16 -16.87
CA PRO A 5 23.32 -49.26 -17.16
C PRO A 5 22.93 -47.79 -17.21
N GLU A 6 21.69 -47.45 -17.49
CA GLU A 6 21.17 -46.05 -17.49
C GLU A 6 21.17 -45.41 -16.10
N THR A 7 20.90 -46.20 -15.02
CA THR A 7 20.91 -45.67 -13.66
C THR A 7 22.32 -45.34 -13.17
N SER A 8 23.35 -46.04 -13.68
CA SER A 8 24.74 -45.74 -13.32
C SER A 8 25.27 -44.48 -13.98
N ILE A 9 24.92 -44.22 -15.25
CA ILE A 9 25.33 -43.03 -16.02
C ILE A 9 24.71 -41.78 -15.42
N LEU A 10 23.42 -41.84 -15.00
CA LEU A 10 22.74 -40.73 -14.33
C LEU A 10 23.35 -40.42 -12.97
N ALA A 11 23.71 -41.44 -12.19
CA ALA A 11 24.35 -41.28 -10.90
C ALA A 11 25.77 -40.68 -11.01
N GLU A 12 26.58 -41.11 -11.99
CA GLU A 12 27.89 -40.52 -12.27
C GLU A 12 27.78 -39.08 -12.72
N GLY A 13 26.84 -38.76 -13.62
CA GLY A 13 26.55 -37.40 -14.05
C GLY A 13 26.19 -36.46 -12.91
N ALA A 14 25.34 -36.93 -11.99
CA ALA A 14 24.93 -36.18 -10.81
C ALA A 14 26.10 -35.91 -9.83
N THR A 15 27.00 -36.91 -9.67
CA THR A 15 28.19 -36.75 -8.81
C THR A 15 29.22 -35.78 -9.39
N LEU A 16 29.43 -35.81 -10.72
CA LEU A 16 30.28 -34.87 -11.40
C LEU A 16 29.74 -33.44 -11.34
N ALA A 17 28.43 -33.26 -11.56
CA ALA A 17 27.76 -31.96 -11.45
C ALA A 17 27.90 -31.41 -9.99
N TRP A 18 27.68 -32.24 -8.98
CA TRP A 18 27.85 -31.85 -7.59
C TRP A 18 29.29 -31.42 -7.26
N ARG A 19 30.29 -32.16 -7.73
CA ARG A 19 31.71 -31.79 -7.59
C ARG A 19 32.02 -30.48 -8.29
N PHE A 20 31.47 -30.25 -9.48
CA PHE A 20 31.65 -28.97 -10.18
C PHE A 20 31.07 -27.79 -9.39
N VAL A 21 29.87 -27.95 -8.81
CA VAL A 21 29.23 -26.94 -7.92
C VAL A 21 30.12 -26.62 -6.72
N GLN A 22 30.69 -27.64 -6.08
CA GLN A 22 31.54 -27.46 -4.92
C GLN A 22 32.90 -26.80 -5.26
N LEU A 23 33.51 -27.15 -6.40
CA LEU A 23 34.76 -26.59 -6.83
C LEU A 23 34.65 -25.20 -7.43
N HIS A 24 33.47 -24.86 -8.01
CA HIS A 24 33.26 -23.63 -8.74
C HIS A 24 31.98 -22.91 -8.36
N PRO A 25 31.79 -22.55 -7.07
CA PRO A 25 30.52 -21.98 -6.60
C PRO A 25 30.15 -20.67 -7.31
N TRP A 26 31.16 -19.85 -7.66
CA TRP A 26 30.93 -18.57 -8.34
C TRP A 26 30.46 -18.76 -9.79
N TRP A 27 31.02 -19.72 -10.53
CA TRP A 27 30.57 -20.03 -11.89
C TRP A 27 29.17 -20.64 -11.89
N THR A 28 28.87 -21.48 -10.93
CA THR A 28 27.51 -22.04 -10.75
C THR A 28 26.51 -20.94 -10.45
N ALA A 29 26.80 -20.05 -9.52
CA ALA A 29 25.95 -18.90 -9.20
C ALA A 29 25.73 -17.99 -10.41
N LEU A 30 26.80 -17.71 -11.19
CA LEU A 30 26.71 -16.92 -12.40
C LEU A 30 25.83 -17.59 -13.46
N THR A 31 26.00 -18.89 -13.67
CA THR A 31 25.18 -19.65 -14.63
C THR A 31 23.72 -19.65 -14.25
N VAL A 32 23.40 -19.88 -12.98
CA VAL A 32 22.03 -19.82 -12.46
C VAL A 32 21.44 -18.42 -12.67
N LEU A 33 22.20 -17.37 -12.35
CA LEU A 33 21.78 -15.98 -12.55
C LEU A 33 21.50 -15.68 -14.03
N LEU A 34 22.42 -16.02 -14.93
CA LEU A 34 22.25 -15.77 -16.36
C LEU A 34 21.04 -16.55 -16.93
N THR A 35 20.88 -17.79 -16.50
CA THR A 35 19.73 -18.63 -16.88
C THR A 35 18.42 -18.01 -16.40
N GLN A 36 18.36 -17.56 -15.15
CA GLN A 36 17.20 -16.86 -14.59
C GLN A 36 16.88 -15.57 -15.33
N LEU A 37 17.91 -14.76 -15.65
CA LEU A 37 17.73 -13.52 -16.41
C LEU A 37 17.22 -13.82 -17.83
N PHE A 38 17.76 -14.86 -18.48
CA PHE A 38 17.30 -15.29 -19.80
C PHE A 38 15.83 -15.69 -19.77
N PHE A 39 15.43 -16.59 -18.87
CA PHE A 39 14.02 -17.00 -18.74
C PHE A 39 13.11 -15.83 -18.37
N THR A 40 13.56 -14.93 -17.52
CA THR A 40 12.80 -13.74 -17.13
C THR A 40 12.49 -12.83 -18.32
N ARG A 41 13.49 -12.64 -19.22
CA ARG A 41 13.30 -11.82 -20.41
C ARG A 41 12.33 -12.45 -21.42
N TYR A 42 12.44 -13.76 -21.62
CA TYR A 42 11.73 -14.47 -22.69
C TYR A 42 10.41 -15.13 -22.24
N ARG A 43 10.06 -14.95 -20.99
CA ARG A 43 8.86 -15.55 -20.39
C ARG A 43 7.57 -14.95 -20.96
N GLY A 44 6.60 -15.83 -21.25
CA GLY A 44 5.16 -15.50 -21.27
C GLY A 44 4.71 -14.43 -22.27
N GLY A 45 5.31 -14.37 -23.48
CA GLY A 45 4.85 -13.41 -24.52
C GLY A 45 5.28 -11.95 -24.29
N LEU A 46 5.83 -11.61 -23.12
CA LEU A 46 6.27 -10.24 -22.81
C LEU A 46 7.49 -9.78 -23.63
N ARG A 47 8.14 -10.70 -24.35
CA ARG A 47 9.26 -10.38 -25.25
C ARG A 47 8.90 -9.37 -26.33
N GLN A 48 7.66 -9.43 -26.82
CA GLN A 48 7.18 -8.58 -27.93
C GLN A 48 6.82 -7.16 -27.47
N ILE A 49 6.65 -6.95 -26.15
CA ILE A 49 6.29 -5.63 -25.60
C ILE A 49 7.57 -4.79 -25.47
N PRO A 50 7.63 -3.62 -26.15
CA PRO A 50 8.78 -2.73 -26.08
C PRO A 50 8.94 -2.12 -24.70
N GLY A 51 10.15 -1.61 -24.40
CA GLY A 51 10.43 -0.92 -23.15
C GLY A 51 11.91 -0.85 -22.81
N PRO A 52 12.30 -0.22 -21.70
CA PRO A 52 13.69 -0.11 -21.28
C PRO A 52 14.34 -1.49 -21.15
N PHE A 53 15.53 -1.67 -21.73
CA PHE A 53 16.22 -2.98 -21.76
C PHE A 53 16.37 -3.59 -20.35
N VAL A 54 16.82 -2.79 -19.36
CA VAL A 54 17.02 -3.23 -17.97
C VAL A 54 15.71 -3.68 -17.32
N ALA A 55 14.57 -3.05 -17.65
CA ALA A 55 13.26 -3.39 -17.12
C ALA A 55 12.82 -4.80 -17.50
N SER A 56 13.30 -5.34 -18.64
CA SER A 56 12.95 -6.70 -19.07
C SER A 56 13.59 -7.81 -18.22
N PHE A 57 14.63 -7.51 -17.45
CA PHE A 57 15.37 -8.46 -16.63
C PHE A 57 15.09 -8.31 -15.14
N SER A 58 14.89 -7.07 -14.66
CA SER A 58 14.76 -6.79 -13.23
C SER A 58 13.90 -5.55 -12.96
N ASN A 59 13.46 -5.41 -11.72
CA ASN A 59 12.75 -4.22 -11.26
C ASN A 59 13.68 -3.04 -10.94
N LEU A 60 15.00 -3.15 -11.17
CA LEU A 60 15.97 -2.11 -10.81
C LEU A 60 15.70 -0.79 -11.52
N TRP A 61 15.22 -0.81 -12.77
CA TRP A 61 14.84 0.41 -13.48
C TRP A 61 13.73 1.16 -12.74
N LYS A 62 12.66 0.46 -12.35
CA LYS A 62 11.56 1.07 -11.56
C LYS A 62 12.04 1.52 -10.19
N LEU A 63 12.80 0.65 -9.50
CA LEU A 63 13.32 0.97 -8.18
C LEU A 63 14.14 2.27 -8.21
N ARG A 64 15.01 2.45 -9.22
CA ARG A 64 15.76 3.68 -9.41
C ARG A 64 14.85 4.90 -9.66
N ALA A 65 13.83 4.75 -10.51
CA ALA A 65 12.89 5.83 -10.82
C ALA A 65 12.08 6.24 -9.59
N VAL A 66 11.64 5.28 -8.78
CA VAL A 66 10.92 5.52 -7.52
C VAL A 66 11.84 6.12 -6.45
N TRP A 67 13.06 5.59 -6.31
CA TRP A 67 14.06 6.14 -5.38
C TRP A 67 14.35 7.61 -5.66
N ASN A 68 14.49 7.97 -6.93
CA ASN A 68 14.71 9.35 -7.38
C ASN A 68 13.41 10.20 -7.36
N ARG A 69 12.28 9.64 -6.91
CA ARG A 69 10.97 10.31 -6.91
C ARG A 69 10.54 10.83 -8.29
N ASN A 70 10.97 10.15 -9.35
CA ASN A 70 10.80 10.58 -10.75
C ASN A 70 9.93 9.61 -11.58
N MET A 71 9.32 8.58 -10.96
CA MET A 71 8.59 7.53 -11.68
C MET A 71 7.45 8.09 -12.57
N HIS A 72 6.78 9.16 -12.15
CA HIS A 72 5.71 9.79 -12.93
C HIS A 72 6.23 10.36 -14.26
N ARG A 73 7.40 10.99 -14.27
CA ARG A 73 8.02 11.53 -15.49
C ARG A 73 8.59 10.41 -16.36
N GLU A 74 9.22 9.41 -15.74
CA GLU A 74 9.75 8.25 -16.46
C GLU A 74 8.62 7.47 -17.13
N ASN A 75 7.44 7.36 -16.51
CA ASN A 75 6.27 6.73 -17.16
C ASN A 75 5.81 7.51 -18.39
N VAL A 76 5.71 8.83 -18.33
CA VAL A 76 5.36 9.66 -19.50
C VAL A 76 6.38 9.42 -20.61
N ARG A 77 7.66 9.56 -20.29
CA ARG A 77 8.75 9.40 -21.25
C ARG A 77 8.76 8.04 -21.94
N VAL A 78 8.62 6.93 -21.20
CA VAL A 78 8.63 5.60 -21.83
C VAL A 78 7.41 5.37 -22.74
N HIS A 79 6.26 6.01 -22.46
CA HIS A 79 5.13 5.96 -23.36
C HIS A 79 5.32 6.83 -24.62
N GLU A 80 6.04 7.95 -24.53
CA GLU A 80 6.46 8.74 -25.68
C GLU A 80 7.46 7.97 -26.56
N ASP A 81 8.44 7.28 -25.93
CA ASP A 81 9.50 6.55 -26.64
C ASP A 81 9.02 5.22 -27.24
N TYR A 82 8.13 4.48 -26.57
CA TYR A 82 7.79 3.09 -26.89
C TYR A 82 6.33 2.86 -27.27
N GLY A 83 5.44 3.84 -27.09
CA GLY A 83 4.01 3.77 -27.44
C GLY A 83 3.09 3.40 -26.26
N PRO A 84 1.82 3.05 -26.56
CA PRO A 84 0.77 2.95 -25.53
C PRO A 84 0.91 1.75 -24.59
N ILE A 85 1.69 0.75 -24.93
CA ILE A 85 1.92 -0.46 -24.12
C ILE A 85 3.41 -0.66 -23.96
N VAL A 86 3.92 -0.55 -22.73
CA VAL A 86 5.36 -0.55 -22.43
C VAL A 86 5.70 -1.53 -21.32
N ARG A 87 6.73 -2.35 -21.51
CA ARG A 87 7.25 -3.25 -20.47
C ARG A 87 8.15 -2.47 -19.51
N ILE A 88 7.69 -2.26 -18.29
CA ILE A 88 8.40 -1.50 -17.25
C ILE A 88 8.99 -2.37 -16.14
N GLY A 89 8.87 -3.67 -16.25
CA GLY A 89 9.45 -4.64 -15.31
C GLY A 89 9.39 -6.06 -15.87
N PRO A 90 10.01 -7.05 -15.20
CA PRO A 90 10.01 -8.44 -15.64
C PRO A 90 8.61 -8.98 -15.96
N ASN A 91 7.66 -8.68 -15.07
CA ASN A 91 6.24 -9.09 -15.16
C ASN A 91 5.30 -7.89 -15.09
N HIS A 92 5.79 -6.68 -15.41
CA HIS A 92 4.99 -5.45 -15.33
C HIS A 92 4.94 -4.76 -16.69
N VAL A 93 3.71 -4.41 -17.07
CA VAL A 93 3.42 -3.64 -18.29
C VAL A 93 2.67 -2.39 -17.89
N SER A 94 3.09 -1.26 -18.41
CA SER A 94 2.35 0.00 -18.32
C SER A 94 1.47 0.16 -19.55
N VAL A 95 0.21 0.51 -19.36
CA VAL A 95 -0.77 0.66 -20.45
C VAL A 95 -1.36 2.07 -20.39
N ALA A 96 -1.15 2.85 -21.44
CA ALA A 96 -1.70 4.19 -21.62
C ALA A 96 -2.78 4.20 -22.70
N ASP A 97 -3.62 3.16 -22.72
CA ASP A 97 -4.74 3.01 -23.64
C ASP A 97 -6.08 2.96 -22.88
N ALA A 98 -6.94 3.91 -23.13
CA ALA A 98 -8.23 4.02 -22.46
C ALA A 98 -9.18 2.84 -22.75
N GLN A 99 -9.06 2.21 -23.92
CA GLN A 99 -9.91 1.07 -24.30
C GLN A 99 -9.59 -0.17 -23.48
N SER A 100 -8.33 -0.35 -23.11
CA SER A 100 -7.84 -1.47 -22.28
C SER A 100 -8.26 -1.38 -20.81
N MET A 101 -8.73 -0.23 -20.33
CA MET A 101 -9.07 -0.02 -18.91
C MET A 101 -10.09 -1.04 -18.40
N ARG A 102 -11.16 -1.33 -19.17
CA ARG A 102 -12.20 -2.28 -18.74
C ARG A 102 -11.68 -3.70 -18.54
N ALA A 103 -10.73 -4.12 -19.37
CA ALA A 103 -10.10 -5.44 -19.25
C ALA A 103 -9.15 -5.53 -18.06
N ILE A 104 -8.47 -4.42 -17.73
CA ILE A 104 -7.46 -4.38 -16.64
C ILE A 104 -8.15 -4.24 -15.28
N TYR A 105 -9.11 -3.33 -15.13
CA TYR A 105 -9.75 -3.03 -13.84
C TYR A 105 -10.82 -4.03 -13.39
N GLY A 106 -10.99 -5.14 -14.06
CA GLY A 106 -11.83 -6.26 -13.61
C GLY A 106 -11.04 -7.39 -12.94
N VAL A 107 -9.72 -7.26 -12.82
CA VAL A 107 -8.81 -8.30 -12.33
C VAL A 107 -8.40 -8.02 -10.89
N GLN A 108 -7.93 -9.05 -10.20
CA GLN A 108 -7.44 -9.00 -8.82
C GLN A 108 -6.30 -8.00 -8.62
N ASN A 109 -6.20 -7.44 -7.42
CA ASN A 109 -5.07 -6.64 -7.00
C ASN A 109 -3.76 -7.44 -7.06
N SER A 110 -2.66 -6.75 -7.30
CA SER A 110 -1.32 -7.36 -7.31
C SER A 110 -0.76 -7.49 -5.88
N ALA A 111 0.25 -8.35 -5.71
CA ALA A 111 1.02 -8.52 -4.46
C ALA A 111 1.72 -7.24 -3.95
N PHE A 112 1.58 -6.11 -4.63
CA PHE A 112 1.99 -4.79 -4.15
C PHE A 112 1.09 -4.27 -3.03
N TYR A 113 -0.22 -4.47 -3.12
CA TYR A 113 -1.20 -3.88 -2.20
C TYR A 113 -1.12 -4.41 -0.76
N PRO A 114 -0.92 -5.72 -0.51
CA PRO A 114 -0.75 -6.24 0.85
C PRO A 114 0.43 -5.67 1.65
N LEU A 115 1.39 -5.01 0.98
CA LEU A 115 2.52 -4.37 1.66
C LEU A 115 2.11 -3.21 2.58
N ALA A 116 0.93 -2.65 2.38
CA ALA A 116 0.37 -1.58 3.20
C ALA A 116 -0.49 -2.10 4.37
N GLU A 117 -0.64 -3.42 4.54
CA GLU A 117 -1.43 -3.99 5.62
C GLU A 117 -0.78 -3.77 6.99
N ALA A 118 -1.58 -3.31 7.93
CA ALA A 118 -1.16 -3.23 9.32
C ALA A 118 -1.07 -4.64 9.95
N ILE A 119 -0.16 -4.83 10.89
CA ILE A 119 -0.05 -6.06 11.67
C ILE A 119 -0.71 -5.83 13.03
N TYR A 120 -1.73 -6.63 13.33
CA TYR A 120 -2.43 -6.60 14.61
C TYR A 120 -2.50 -8.02 15.20
N ARG A 121 -2.05 -8.18 16.45
CA ARG A 121 -1.98 -9.48 17.14
C ARG A 121 -1.27 -10.57 16.32
N GLY A 122 -0.18 -10.18 15.63
CA GLY A 122 0.62 -11.09 14.82
C GLY A 122 -0.02 -11.53 13.48
N ARG A 123 -1.11 -10.88 13.05
CA ARG A 123 -1.79 -11.14 11.79
C ARG A 123 -1.86 -9.88 10.94
N PHE A 124 -1.74 -10.02 9.63
CA PHE A 124 -2.03 -8.95 8.69
C PHE A 124 -3.52 -8.64 8.67
N LEU A 125 -3.88 -7.37 8.63
CA LEU A 125 -5.25 -6.89 8.52
C LEU A 125 -5.54 -6.50 7.07
N PRO A 126 -6.13 -7.37 6.24
CA PRO A 126 -6.52 -7.02 4.88
C PRO A 126 -7.68 -6.02 4.89
N THR A 127 -7.62 -5.03 4.01
CA THR A 127 -8.61 -3.98 3.86
C THR A 127 -9.28 -4.04 2.49
N LEU A 128 -10.26 -3.17 2.24
CA LEU A 128 -10.84 -2.98 0.89
C LEU A 128 -9.79 -2.61 -0.15
N PHE A 129 -8.73 -1.92 0.27
CA PHE A 129 -7.66 -1.47 -0.62
C PHE A 129 -6.59 -2.54 -0.83
N THR A 130 -6.29 -3.37 0.19
CA THR A 130 -5.11 -4.24 0.17
C THR A 130 -5.39 -5.68 -0.20
N THR A 131 -6.64 -6.16 -0.05
CA THR A 131 -6.96 -7.57 -0.30
C THR A 131 -6.78 -7.98 -1.77
N GLU A 132 -6.21 -9.17 -1.99
CA GLU A 132 -6.13 -9.82 -3.29
C GLU A 132 -7.36 -10.71 -3.59
N SER A 133 -8.20 -11.01 -2.59
CA SER A 133 -9.39 -11.85 -2.74
C SER A 133 -10.62 -11.04 -3.14
N ASN A 134 -11.16 -11.30 -4.33
CA ASN A 134 -12.40 -10.67 -4.79
C ASN A 134 -13.60 -11.02 -3.90
N GLU A 135 -13.68 -12.24 -3.40
CA GLU A 135 -14.76 -12.70 -2.52
C GLU A 135 -14.71 -11.92 -1.19
N TYR A 136 -13.53 -11.86 -0.57
CA TYR A 136 -13.31 -11.10 0.65
C TYR A 136 -13.61 -9.60 0.44
N HIS A 137 -13.13 -9.02 -0.65
CA HIS A 137 -13.40 -7.63 -1.00
C HIS A 137 -14.89 -7.34 -1.09
N MET A 138 -15.65 -8.18 -1.81
CA MET A 138 -17.08 -8.01 -1.98
C MET A 138 -17.86 -8.16 -0.68
N ARG A 139 -17.43 -9.07 0.20
CA ARG A 139 -18.03 -9.25 1.54
C ARG A 139 -17.78 -8.02 2.41
N LEU A 140 -16.53 -7.58 2.49
CA LEU A 140 -16.14 -6.42 3.29
C LEU A 140 -16.81 -5.14 2.79
N LYS A 141 -16.89 -4.95 1.46
CA LYS A 141 -17.60 -3.83 0.85
C LYS A 141 -19.09 -3.80 1.24
N ARG A 142 -19.77 -4.95 1.22
CA ARG A 142 -21.18 -5.02 1.64
C ARG A 142 -21.36 -4.63 3.10
N GLY A 143 -20.46 -5.05 3.98
CA GLY A 143 -20.48 -4.68 5.41
C GLY A 143 -20.26 -3.19 5.64
N ALA A 144 -19.41 -2.56 4.83
CA ALA A 144 -19.03 -1.16 5.01
C ALA A 144 -19.90 -0.14 4.21
N VAL A 145 -20.67 -0.59 3.21
CA VAL A 145 -21.34 0.29 2.22
C VAL A 145 -22.25 1.35 2.86
N LYS A 146 -22.92 1.01 3.96
CA LYS A 146 -23.83 1.94 4.66
C LYS A 146 -23.06 3.11 5.26
N ALA A 147 -21.91 2.83 5.86
CA ALA A 147 -21.07 3.86 6.50
C ALA A 147 -20.56 4.91 5.49
N PHE A 148 -20.38 4.51 4.23
CA PHE A 148 -19.87 5.37 3.14
C PHE A 148 -20.96 5.74 2.12
N SER A 149 -22.25 5.58 2.47
CA SER A 149 -23.35 5.96 1.58
C SER A 149 -23.47 7.49 1.46
N MET A 150 -24.04 7.97 0.35
CA MET A 150 -24.26 9.40 0.15
C MET A 150 -25.14 10.01 1.27
N ASP A 151 -26.15 9.29 1.73
CA ASP A 151 -27.00 9.76 2.82
C ASP A 151 -26.21 9.98 4.12
N THR A 152 -25.26 9.08 4.41
CA THR A 152 -24.35 9.24 5.54
C THR A 152 -23.45 10.46 5.36
N VAL A 153 -22.81 10.57 4.22
CA VAL A 153 -21.83 11.64 3.94
C VAL A 153 -22.51 13.01 3.94
N VAL A 154 -23.66 13.14 3.31
CA VAL A 154 -24.46 14.40 3.34
C VAL A 154 -24.89 14.76 4.76
N GLY A 155 -25.26 13.76 5.57
CA GLY A 155 -25.59 14.00 6.98
C GLY A 155 -24.43 14.52 7.83
N LEU A 156 -23.18 14.35 7.34
CA LEU A 156 -21.96 14.83 8.01
C LEU A 156 -21.48 16.20 7.48
N GLU A 157 -22.11 16.77 6.44
CA GLU A 157 -21.77 18.08 5.86
C GLU A 157 -21.63 19.21 6.88
N PRO A 158 -22.53 19.39 7.90
CA PRO A 158 -22.40 20.46 8.88
C PRO A 158 -21.09 20.44 9.69
N TYR A 159 -20.48 19.25 9.85
CA TYR A 159 -19.22 19.09 10.56
C TYR A 159 -18.02 19.43 9.66
N VAL A 160 -18.15 19.17 8.36
CA VAL A 160 -17.16 19.63 7.36
C VAL A 160 -17.20 21.16 7.26
N ASP A 161 -18.39 21.77 7.26
CA ASP A 161 -18.56 23.24 7.25
C ASP A 161 -17.91 23.90 8.47
N LYS A 162 -18.02 23.27 9.65
CA LYS A 162 -17.32 23.71 10.85
C LYS A 162 -15.79 23.71 10.62
N CYS A 163 -15.22 22.66 10.06
CA CYS A 163 -13.79 22.61 9.74
C CYS A 163 -13.39 23.68 8.70
N ILE A 164 -14.24 23.96 7.71
CA ILE A 164 -14.04 25.04 6.73
C ILE A 164 -13.98 26.39 7.43
N ALA A 165 -14.90 26.67 8.35
CA ALA A 165 -14.92 27.91 9.10
C ALA A 165 -13.63 28.10 9.95
N VAL A 166 -13.16 27.01 10.59
CA VAL A 166 -11.90 27.03 11.34
C VAL A 166 -10.71 27.28 10.40
N LEU A 167 -10.65 26.58 9.26
CA LEU A 167 -9.59 26.79 8.25
C LEU A 167 -9.51 28.26 7.81
N ILE A 168 -10.66 28.85 7.42
CA ILE A 168 -10.72 30.24 6.98
C ILE A 168 -10.25 31.21 8.09
N SER A 169 -10.70 30.98 9.33
CA SER A 169 -10.28 31.80 10.47
C SER A 169 -8.78 31.73 10.71
N ARG A 170 -8.23 30.50 10.73
CA ARG A 170 -6.79 30.28 10.95
C ARG A 170 -5.94 30.83 9.81
N LEU A 171 -6.38 30.66 8.55
CA LEU A 171 -5.67 31.25 7.41
C LEU A 171 -5.61 32.78 7.48
N ARG A 172 -6.72 33.45 7.86
CA ARG A 172 -6.72 34.91 8.06
C ARG A 172 -5.72 35.34 9.14
N GLU A 173 -5.66 34.61 10.25
CA GLU A 173 -4.76 34.89 11.36
C GLU A 173 -3.30 34.69 10.95
N VAL A 174 -2.92 33.49 10.45
CA VAL A 174 -1.51 33.15 10.13
C VAL A 174 -0.97 33.94 8.94
N THR A 175 -1.83 34.31 7.98
CA THR A 175 -1.45 35.17 6.86
C THR A 175 -1.46 36.67 7.21
N GLN A 176 -1.88 37.04 8.42
CA GLN A 176 -2.08 38.45 8.81
C GLN A 176 -2.97 39.17 7.80
N ASN A 177 -4.10 38.58 7.45
CA ASN A 177 -5.02 39.03 6.40
C ASN A 177 -4.35 39.22 5.03
N GLY A 178 -3.55 38.20 4.62
CA GLY A 178 -2.90 38.14 3.30
C GLY A 178 -1.54 38.85 3.20
N LYS A 179 -1.00 39.38 4.29
CA LYS A 179 0.31 40.04 4.30
C LYS A 179 1.49 39.09 4.41
N LYS A 180 1.27 37.86 4.93
CA LYS A 180 2.28 36.84 5.12
C LYS A 180 1.96 35.62 4.26
N PRO A 181 2.88 35.12 3.41
CA PRO A 181 2.65 33.89 2.66
C PRO A 181 2.67 32.66 3.56
N VAL A 182 1.80 31.68 3.26
CA VAL A 182 1.75 30.37 3.91
C VAL A 182 1.69 29.26 2.86
N SER A 183 2.09 28.06 3.22
CA SER A 183 1.95 26.89 2.34
C SER A 183 0.48 26.43 2.31
N PRO A 184 -0.23 26.56 1.19
CA PRO A 184 -1.60 26.07 1.10
C PRO A 184 -1.66 24.54 1.24
N VAL A 185 -0.65 23.82 0.77
CA VAL A 185 -0.57 22.35 0.86
C VAL A 185 -0.62 21.89 2.31
N THR A 186 0.15 22.51 3.19
CA THR A 186 0.18 22.18 4.62
C THR A 186 -1.18 22.41 5.29
N TRP A 187 -1.79 23.58 5.04
CA TRP A 187 -3.08 23.92 5.65
C TRP A 187 -4.24 23.10 5.11
N LEU A 188 -4.24 22.75 3.82
CA LEU A 188 -5.22 21.83 3.25
C LEU A 188 -5.04 20.40 3.78
N GLN A 189 -3.81 19.99 4.07
CA GLN A 189 -3.55 18.71 4.71
C GLN A 189 -4.09 18.68 6.15
N TYR A 190 -3.85 19.72 6.95
CA TYR A 190 -4.41 19.86 8.30
C TYR A 190 -5.94 19.84 8.26
N PHE A 191 -6.54 20.57 7.31
CA PHE A 191 -7.98 20.55 7.09
C PHE A 191 -8.50 19.14 6.79
N ALA A 192 -7.84 18.40 5.90
CA ALA A 192 -8.26 17.05 5.58
C ALA A 192 -8.24 16.12 6.82
N PHE A 193 -7.22 16.24 7.70
CA PHE A 193 -7.15 15.43 8.92
C PHE A 193 -8.22 15.82 9.94
N ASP A 194 -8.52 17.09 10.14
CA ASP A 194 -9.61 17.50 11.04
C ASP A 194 -10.98 17.08 10.50
N VAL A 195 -11.19 17.18 9.17
CA VAL A 195 -12.40 16.61 8.54
C VAL A 195 -12.49 15.11 8.76
N LEU A 196 -11.39 14.35 8.54
CA LEU A 196 -11.35 12.92 8.81
C LEU A 196 -11.69 12.58 10.27
N GLY A 197 -11.19 13.37 11.22
CA GLY A 197 -11.52 13.25 12.64
C GLY A 197 -13.00 13.43 12.91
N GLU A 198 -13.61 14.47 12.35
CA GLU A 198 -15.02 14.78 12.55
C GLU A 198 -15.94 13.72 11.89
N ILE A 199 -15.66 13.30 10.66
CA ILE A 199 -16.54 12.36 9.94
C ILE A 199 -16.35 10.90 10.37
N ASN A 200 -15.14 10.49 10.76
CA ASN A 200 -14.89 9.12 11.19
C ASN A 200 -15.14 8.93 12.69
N PHE A 201 -14.75 9.90 13.53
CA PHE A 201 -14.67 9.71 14.97
C PHE A 201 -15.52 10.70 15.79
N SER A 202 -16.24 11.61 15.15
CA SER A 202 -16.95 12.73 15.82
C SER A 202 -16.02 13.57 16.69
N LYS A 203 -14.77 13.74 16.29
CA LYS A 203 -13.72 14.34 17.09
C LYS A 203 -12.88 15.30 16.28
N ASP A 204 -12.69 16.51 16.82
CA ASP A 204 -11.69 17.45 16.34
C ASP A 204 -10.29 16.93 16.72
N LEU A 205 -9.42 16.73 15.73
CA LEU A 205 -8.05 16.28 15.98
C LEU A 205 -7.09 17.44 16.30
N GLY A 206 -7.49 18.66 15.97
CA GLY A 206 -6.79 19.88 16.33
C GLY A 206 -5.60 20.24 15.46
N PHE A 207 -5.51 19.72 14.24
CA PHE A 207 -4.46 20.07 13.28
C PHE A 207 -4.55 21.53 12.86
N LEU A 208 -5.76 22.00 12.53
CA LEU A 208 -6.01 23.40 12.15
C LEU A 208 -5.77 24.35 13.32
N GLU A 209 -6.24 23.96 14.51
CA GLU A 209 -6.15 24.80 15.71
C GLU A 209 -4.70 24.99 16.13
N LYS A 210 -3.92 23.90 16.21
CA LYS A 210 -2.52 23.93 16.63
C LYS A 210 -1.56 24.37 15.50
N GLY A 211 -1.93 24.15 14.22
CA GLY A 211 -1.10 24.43 13.06
C GLY A 211 0.16 23.58 12.97
N VAL A 212 0.09 22.35 13.51
CA VAL A 212 1.20 21.38 13.54
C VAL A 212 0.72 19.97 13.20
N ASP A 213 1.65 19.09 12.85
CA ASP A 213 1.38 17.65 12.70
C ASP A 213 1.13 17.04 14.08
N VAL A 214 -0.16 16.83 14.40
CA VAL A 214 -0.58 16.28 15.69
C VAL A 214 -0.15 14.81 15.78
N ASP A 215 0.54 14.47 16.86
CA ASP A 215 1.08 13.13 17.13
C ASP A 215 1.95 12.56 16.01
N ASN A 216 2.49 13.41 15.13
CA ASN A 216 3.30 13.04 13.97
C ASN A 216 2.61 12.04 13.02
N ILE A 217 1.27 12.06 12.93
CA ILE A 217 0.49 11.13 12.09
C ILE A 217 0.82 11.33 10.61
N ILE A 218 0.89 12.59 10.15
CA ILE A 218 1.22 12.92 8.74
C ILE A 218 2.62 12.39 8.39
N ALA A 219 3.58 12.60 9.27
CA ALA A 219 4.95 12.10 9.08
C ALA A 219 5.00 10.57 9.07
N ALA A 220 4.19 9.91 9.93
CA ALA A 220 4.08 8.46 9.98
C ALA A 220 3.53 7.89 8.67
N ILE A 221 2.42 8.45 8.15
CA ILE A 221 1.82 8.05 6.87
C ILE A 221 2.82 8.27 5.72
N GLY A 222 3.51 9.42 5.68
CA GLY A 222 4.55 9.68 4.68
C GLY A 222 5.68 8.65 4.72
N GLY A 223 6.06 8.19 5.90
CA GLY A 223 7.03 7.11 6.11
C GLY A 223 6.55 5.77 5.54
N ILE A 224 5.30 5.39 5.83
CA ILE A 224 4.67 4.16 5.31
C ILE A 224 4.62 4.21 3.78
N LEU A 225 4.11 5.30 3.21
CA LEU A 225 3.99 5.46 1.75
C LEU A 225 5.36 5.40 1.06
N THR A 226 6.39 5.99 1.66
CA THR A 226 7.76 5.91 1.16
C THR A 226 8.27 4.46 1.17
N TYR A 227 8.09 3.76 2.29
CA TYR A 227 8.45 2.35 2.43
C TYR A 227 7.75 1.49 1.38
N VAL A 228 6.42 1.55 1.30
CA VAL A 228 5.60 0.77 0.37
C VAL A 228 5.99 1.07 -1.08
N SER A 229 6.22 2.33 -1.41
CA SER A 229 6.63 2.73 -2.76
C SER A 229 7.96 2.09 -3.19
N LEU A 230 8.93 2.03 -2.30
CA LEU A 230 10.26 1.45 -2.58
C LEU A 230 10.22 -0.09 -2.56
N ILE A 231 9.74 -0.66 -1.48
CA ILE A 231 9.73 -2.12 -1.27
C ILE A 231 8.72 -2.80 -2.20
N GLY A 232 7.64 -2.12 -2.57
CA GLY A 232 6.68 -2.60 -3.55
C GLY A 232 7.28 -2.88 -4.94
N GLN A 233 8.44 -2.32 -5.24
CA GLN A 233 9.15 -2.68 -6.47
C GLN A 233 9.81 -4.08 -6.39
N ILE A 234 10.02 -4.60 -5.17
CA ILE A 234 10.57 -5.92 -4.90
C ILE A 234 9.76 -6.58 -3.78
N PRO A 235 8.50 -7.05 -4.04
CA PRO A 235 7.60 -7.55 -2.99
C PRO A 235 8.18 -8.67 -2.12
N LEU A 236 9.07 -9.50 -2.70
CA LEU A 236 9.78 -10.54 -1.95
C LEU A 236 10.64 -9.97 -0.81
N ALA A 237 11.22 -8.78 -0.99
CA ALA A 237 12.03 -8.13 0.05
C ALA A 237 11.20 -7.79 1.30
N HIS A 238 9.91 -7.50 1.13
CA HIS A 238 9.00 -7.23 2.24
C HIS A 238 8.96 -8.37 3.27
N LYS A 239 8.89 -9.63 2.81
CA LYS A 239 8.86 -10.81 3.68
C LYS A 239 10.11 -10.93 4.56
N PHE A 240 11.26 -10.46 4.08
CA PHE A 240 12.50 -10.44 4.85
C PHE A 240 12.60 -9.21 5.77
N LEU A 241 11.97 -8.11 5.39
CA LEU A 241 12.01 -6.85 6.14
C LEU A 241 10.97 -6.84 7.29
N LEU A 242 9.72 -7.07 7.05
CA LEU A 242 8.68 -7.07 8.09
C LEU A 242 8.66 -8.38 8.89
N GLY A 243 9.08 -9.50 8.32
CA GLY A 243 9.15 -10.78 9.02
C GLY A 243 10.35 -10.94 9.95
N ASN A 244 11.28 -9.99 9.95
CA ASN A 244 12.49 -10.07 10.80
C ASN A 244 12.32 -9.18 12.05
N PRO A 245 12.28 -9.77 13.27
CA PRO A 245 12.04 -9.00 14.50
C PRO A 245 13.17 -8.00 14.86
N LEU A 246 14.34 -8.10 14.22
CA LEU A 246 15.43 -7.16 14.42
C LEU A 246 15.31 -5.91 13.55
N LEU A 247 14.55 -5.98 12.45
CA LEU A 247 14.47 -4.89 11.47
C LEU A 247 13.61 -3.68 11.89
N PRO A 248 12.55 -3.80 12.71
CA PRO A 248 11.87 -2.61 13.24
C PRO A 248 12.82 -1.68 14.02
N LYS A 249 13.85 -2.24 14.68
CA LYS A 249 14.87 -1.45 15.40
C LYS A 249 15.82 -0.71 14.45
N LEU A 250 16.07 -1.25 13.26
CA LEU A 250 16.96 -0.68 12.25
C LEU A 250 16.26 0.31 11.31
N PHE A 251 14.93 0.16 11.15
CA PHE A 251 14.10 0.99 10.27
C PHE A 251 12.94 1.61 11.05
N PRO A 252 13.10 2.81 11.60
CA PRO A 252 12.06 3.51 12.37
C PRO A 252 10.75 3.73 11.60
N ALA A 253 10.79 3.68 10.26
CA ALA A 253 9.59 3.73 9.42
C ALA A 253 8.62 2.57 9.70
N ILE A 254 9.13 1.42 10.14
CA ILE A 254 8.30 0.25 10.49
C ILE A 254 7.59 0.47 11.83
N GLU A 255 8.23 1.14 12.79
CA GLU A 255 7.57 1.53 14.04
C GLU A 255 6.47 2.55 13.83
N LYS A 256 6.63 3.45 12.83
CA LYS A 256 5.62 4.44 12.47
C LYS A 256 4.35 3.82 11.89
N THR A 257 4.41 2.63 11.30
CA THR A 257 3.22 1.87 10.87
C THR A 257 2.31 1.56 12.07
N ASN A 258 2.89 1.35 13.26
CA ASN A 258 2.14 1.11 14.48
C ASN A 258 1.42 2.36 15.01
N GLN A 259 1.89 3.58 14.71
CA GLN A 259 1.24 4.80 15.22
C GLN A 259 -0.15 5.01 14.66
N VAL A 260 -0.35 4.78 13.36
CA VAL A 260 -1.68 4.90 12.73
C VAL A 260 -2.64 3.84 13.27
N LEU A 261 -2.17 2.59 13.43
CA LEU A 261 -2.95 1.52 14.04
C LEU A 261 -3.30 1.85 15.51
N GLN A 262 -2.32 2.31 16.31
CA GLN A 262 -2.55 2.68 17.71
C GLN A 262 -3.54 3.83 17.85
N PHE A 263 -3.44 4.82 16.97
CA PHE A 263 -4.43 5.90 16.90
C PHE A 263 -5.84 5.34 16.65
N SER A 264 -6.00 4.48 15.65
CA SER A 264 -7.30 3.87 15.32
C SER A 264 -7.85 3.03 16.45
N LEU A 265 -7.01 2.22 17.10
CA LEU A 265 -7.39 1.43 18.27
C LEU A 265 -7.86 2.31 19.42
N ALA A 266 -7.14 3.41 19.69
CA ALA A 266 -7.52 4.36 20.73
C ALA A 266 -8.90 5.02 20.45
N GLN A 267 -9.20 5.37 19.19
CA GLN A 267 -10.50 5.93 18.82
C GLN A 267 -11.64 4.89 18.98
N ILE A 268 -11.40 3.63 18.65
CA ILE A 268 -12.38 2.55 18.82
C ILE A 268 -12.62 2.29 20.32
N GLU A 269 -11.56 2.20 21.12
CA GLU A 269 -11.65 1.99 22.56
C GLU A 269 -12.37 3.16 23.25
N GLU A 270 -12.03 4.39 22.87
CA GLU A 270 -12.69 5.61 23.38
C GLU A 270 -14.20 5.57 23.05
N ARG A 271 -14.57 5.20 21.81
CA ARG A 271 -15.97 5.08 21.39
C ARG A 271 -16.73 4.01 22.19
N GLN A 272 -16.08 2.91 22.55
CA GLN A 272 -16.71 1.85 23.36
C GLN A 272 -16.95 2.31 24.80
N LYS A 273 -16.04 3.12 25.36
CA LYS A 273 -16.17 3.68 26.71
C LYS A 273 -17.16 4.85 26.77
N ASN A 274 -17.09 5.72 25.77
CA ASN A 274 -17.86 6.95 25.66
C ASN A 274 -18.70 6.95 24.37
N PRO A 275 -19.86 6.29 24.35
CA PRO A 275 -20.72 6.25 23.19
C PRO A 275 -21.18 7.65 22.74
N VAL A 276 -21.20 7.87 21.44
CA VAL A 276 -21.66 9.11 20.80
C VAL A 276 -22.90 8.82 19.97
N GLU A 277 -23.91 9.66 20.02
CA GLU A 277 -25.16 9.48 19.26
C GLU A 277 -25.03 9.80 17.77
N ARG A 278 -23.99 10.59 17.41
CA ARG A 278 -23.74 10.97 16.01
C ARG A 278 -23.52 9.73 15.13
N LYS A 279 -24.19 9.69 14.01
CA LYS A 279 -24.06 8.62 12.99
C LYS A 279 -22.81 8.86 12.12
N ASP A 280 -21.64 8.94 12.74
CA ASP A 280 -20.37 8.98 12.02
C ASP A 280 -20.00 7.60 11.44
N ILE A 281 -18.92 7.56 10.65
CA ILE A 281 -18.50 6.34 9.97
C ILE A 281 -18.22 5.20 10.96
N LEU A 282 -17.51 5.48 12.06
CA LEU A 282 -17.18 4.46 13.06
C LEU A 282 -18.43 3.88 13.72
N ASN A 283 -19.40 4.73 14.12
CA ASN A 283 -20.66 4.25 14.69
C ASN A 283 -21.42 3.35 13.74
N GLN A 284 -21.48 3.71 12.47
CA GLN A 284 -22.18 2.90 11.48
C GLN A 284 -21.50 1.56 11.21
N LEU A 285 -20.17 1.49 11.24
CA LEU A 285 -19.41 0.24 11.15
C LEU A 285 -19.67 -0.63 12.41
N LEU A 286 -19.63 -0.04 13.59
CA LEU A 286 -19.93 -0.72 14.85
C LEU A 286 -21.38 -1.21 14.92
N ASP A 287 -22.34 -0.45 14.41
CA ASP A 287 -23.75 -0.87 14.33
C ASP A 287 -23.93 -2.06 13.37
N THR A 288 -23.23 -2.07 12.26
CA THR A 288 -23.21 -3.23 11.36
C THR A 288 -22.67 -4.48 12.08
N HIS A 289 -21.56 -4.33 12.80
CA HIS A 289 -21.00 -5.42 13.62
C HIS A 289 -21.94 -5.92 14.69
N ARG A 290 -22.62 -5.03 15.42
CA ARG A 290 -23.60 -5.40 16.46
C ARG A 290 -24.79 -6.17 15.88
N THR A 291 -25.22 -5.78 14.66
CA THR A 291 -26.36 -6.43 13.98
C THR A 291 -25.98 -7.79 13.44
N ASP A 292 -24.83 -7.92 12.80
CA ASP A 292 -24.30 -9.18 12.25
C ASP A 292 -22.76 -9.18 12.29
N PRO A 293 -22.17 -9.80 13.33
CA PRO A 293 -20.71 -9.90 13.46
C PRO A 293 -20.03 -10.69 12.34
N ASN A 294 -20.77 -11.53 11.58
CA ASN A 294 -20.20 -12.29 10.46
C ASN A 294 -20.07 -11.44 9.19
N THR A 295 -20.92 -10.44 9.02
CA THR A 295 -20.85 -9.51 7.90
C THR A 295 -19.65 -8.58 8.03
N LEU A 296 -19.38 -8.07 9.26
CA LEU A 296 -18.25 -7.20 9.55
C LEU A 296 -17.71 -7.49 10.95
N THR A 297 -16.50 -8.01 11.03
CA THR A 297 -15.82 -8.34 12.29
C THR A 297 -15.16 -7.09 12.91
N LEU A 298 -14.83 -7.14 14.20
CA LEU A 298 -14.13 -6.05 14.87
C LEU A 298 -12.72 -5.82 14.28
N ASP A 299 -11.99 -6.89 13.92
CA ASP A 299 -10.68 -6.78 13.28
C ASP A 299 -10.79 -6.09 11.91
N GLU A 300 -11.87 -6.31 11.16
CA GLU A 300 -12.13 -5.63 9.91
C GLU A 300 -12.50 -4.15 10.11
N ILE A 301 -13.21 -3.81 11.18
CA ILE A 301 -13.45 -2.41 11.55
C ILE A 301 -12.12 -1.72 11.88
N ILE A 302 -11.24 -2.37 12.64
CA ILE A 302 -9.89 -1.86 12.92
C ILE A 302 -9.12 -1.63 11.61
N ALA A 303 -9.18 -2.59 10.69
CA ALA A 303 -8.52 -2.47 9.39
C ALA A 303 -9.05 -1.29 8.56
N ILE A 304 -10.38 -1.15 8.44
CA ILE A 304 -11.03 -0.04 7.72
C ILE A 304 -10.67 1.29 8.38
N THR A 305 -10.79 1.38 9.69
CA THR A 305 -10.51 2.60 10.46
C THR A 305 -9.04 3.03 10.32
N THR A 306 -8.11 2.07 10.34
CA THR A 306 -6.67 2.33 10.15
C THR A 306 -6.36 2.83 8.73
N THR A 307 -7.10 2.37 7.73
CA THR A 307 -6.90 2.78 6.33
C THR A 307 -7.54 4.14 6.03
N ASN A 308 -8.56 4.54 6.81
CA ASN A 308 -9.27 5.82 6.64
C ASN A 308 -8.54 7.01 7.28
N VAL A 309 -7.49 6.79 8.05
CA VAL A 309 -6.58 7.79 8.61
C VAL A 309 -5.39 7.99 7.68
#